data_199695eb1c0b9b35c4f16fb134127305
#
_entry.id   199695eb1c0b9b35c4f16fb134127305
#
_cell.length_a   1.000
_cell.length_b   1.000
_cell.length_c   1.000
_cell.angle_alpha   90.00
_cell.angle_beta   90.00
_cell.angle_gamma   90.00
#
_symmetry.space_group_name_H-M   'P 1'
#
loop_
_entity.id
_entity.type
_entity.pdbx_description
1 polymer ?
#
loop_
_entity_poly.entity_id
_entity_poly.type
_entity_poly.pdbx_seq_one_letter_code
_entity_poly.pdbx_strand_id
1 'polypeptide(L)'
;MENEKKALTAVVIDAEYVDALAFDFIVNFERMLGRRIQQADLCDWLTCVALDAGLRPGEHEINVSWLHETGTSKLQNMAIPEGDYAFQHVAYHNSLGNFTLNAYPVEAELTTKADFFVESVNALGAMEDVEKILLVPDFDSYGKQILPAIPAQKDVTLFVMEPFKDRRCYVENLGYSLAHALGIKGEELS
;
A
#
# COMPACT_ATOMS: atom_id res chain seq x y z
N MET A 1 -17.82 -23.87 20.80
CA MET A 1 -16.73 -22.89 20.62
C MET A 1 -17.08 -22.03 19.42
N GLU A 2 -17.45 -20.82 19.67
CA GLU A 2 -17.58 -19.85 18.61
C GLU A 2 -16.16 -19.58 18.08
N ASN A 3 -15.94 -19.90 16.83
CA ASN A 3 -14.74 -19.47 16.11
C ASN A 3 -14.89 -17.94 15.96
N GLU A 4 -14.31 -17.18 16.87
CA GLU A 4 -14.22 -15.73 16.68
C GLU A 4 -13.46 -15.50 15.38
N LYS A 5 -14.19 -15.07 14.34
CA LYS A 5 -13.56 -14.64 13.09
C LYS A 5 -12.66 -13.47 13.44
N LYS A 6 -11.37 -13.67 13.29
CA LYS A 6 -10.39 -12.63 13.57
C LYS A 6 -10.59 -11.50 12.56
N ALA A 7 -10.69 -10.27 13.05
CA ALA A 7 -10.84 -9.09 12.21
C ALA A 7 -9.62 -8.91 11.28
N LEU A 8 -9.88 -8.63 10.00
CA LEU A 8 -8.85 -8.44 8.99
C LEU A 8 -8.65 -6.96 8.69
N THR A 9 -7.39 -6.59 8.48
CA THR A 9 -7.00 -5.35 7.81
C THR A 9 -6.58 -5.70 6.38
N ALA A 10 -7.21 -5.07 5.41
CA ALA A 10 -6.89 -5.26 4.00
C ALA A 10 -6.16 -4.04 3.46
N VAL A 11 -5.14 -4.27 2.64
CA VAL A 11 -4.37 -3.21 1.98
C VAL A 11 -4.41 -3.46 0.48
N VAL A 12 -4.75 -2.46 -0.32
CA VAL A 12 -4.75 -2.54 -1.79
C VAL A 12 -3.78 -1.51 -2.33
N ILE A 13 -2.83 -1.94 -3.15
CA ILE A 13 -1.71 -1.11 -3.61
C ILE A 13 -1.57 -1.18 -5.12
N ASP A 14 -1.45 -0.01 -5.75
CA ASP A 14 -0.98 0.12 -7.13
C ASP A 14 0.55 0.04 -7.14
N ALA A 15 1.08 -1.11 -7.58
CA ALA A 15 2.50 -1.44 -7.47
C ALA A 15 3.40 -0.49 -8.26
N GLU A 16 3.08 -0.24 -9.53
CA GLU A 16 3.90 0.62 -10.42
C GLU A 16 3.87 2.06 -9.96
N TYR A 17 2.75 2.52 -9.43
CA TYR A 17 2.64 3.88 -8.89
C TYR A 17 3.58 4.09 -7.71
N VAL A 18 3.58 3.18 -6.75
CA VAL A 18 4.46 3.26 -5.57
C VAL A 18 5.93 3.14 -5.97
N ASP A 19 6.25 2.25 -6.87
CA ASP A 19 7.62 2.09 -7.37
C ASP A 19 8.12 3.36 -8.09
N ALA A 20 7.27 4.00 -8.89
CA ALA A 20 7.58 5.27 -9.56
C ALA A 20 7.79 6.41 -8.55
N LEU A 21 6.97 6.49 -7.49
CA LEU A 21 7.17 7.47 -6.43
C LEU A 21 8.49 7.24 -5.68
N ALA A 22 8.82 5.98 -5.40
CA ALA A 22 10.10 5.64 -4.75
C ALA A 22 11.28 6.06 -5.63
N PHE A 23 11.18 5.86 -6.93
CA PHE A 23 12.19 6.33 -7.88
C PHE A 23 12.37 7.86 -7.81
N ASP A 24 11.29 8.61 -7.87
CA ASP A 24 11.32 10.07 -7.80
C ASP A 24 11.95 10.55 -6.50
N PHE A 25 11.60 9.91 -5.38
CA PHE A 25 12.18 10.22 -4.07
C PHE A 25 13.68 9.94 -4.04
N ILE A 26 14.10 8.78 -4.53
CA ILE A 26 15.53 8.42 -4.59
C ILE A 26 16.32 9.47 -5.39
N VAL A 27 15.87 9.78 -6.59
CA VAL A 27 16.56 10.75 -7.47
C VAL A 27 16.64 12.13 -6.82
N ASN A 28 15.53 12.63 -6.30
CA ASN A 28 15.48 13.98 -5.73
C ASN A 28 16.28 14.08 -4.44
N PHE A 29 16.16 13.10 -3.54
CA PHE A 29 16.88 13.13 -2.27
C PHE A 29 18.37 12.82 -2.42
N GLU A 30 18.77 11.97 -3.35
CA GLU A 30 20.20 11.79 -3.67
C GLU A 30 20.83 13.11 -4.11
N ARG A 31 20.12 13.89 -4.93
CA ARG A 31 20.57 15.21 -5.37
C ARG A 31 20.66 16.20 -4.21
N MET A 32 19.63 16.23 -3.34
CA MET A 32 19.60 17.17 -2.22
C MET A 32 20.62 16.85 -1.13
N LEU A 33 20.79 15.57 -0.83
CA LEU A 33 21.61 15.12 0.30
C LEU A 33 23.05 14.79 -0.09
N GLY A 34 23.34 14.66 -1.37
CA GLY A 34 24.69 14.34 -1.85
C GLY A 34 25.16 12.94 -1.47
N ARG A 35 24.25 12.01 -1.25
CA ARG A 35 24.55 10.61 -0.92
C ARG A 35 23.64 9.66 -1.66
N ARG A 36 24.06 8.40 -1.79
CA ARG A 36 23.24 7.35 -2.37
C ARG A 36 22.12 6.93 -1.42
N ILE A 37 20.96 6.64 -2.02
CA ILE A 37 19.80 6.12 -1.31
C ILE A 37 19.50 4.74 -1.89
N GLN A 38 19.45 3.74 -1.00
CA GLN A 38 19.14 2.37 -1.37
C GLN A 38 17.64 2.21 -1.64
N GLN A 39 17.28 1.13 -2.32
CA GLN A 39 15.87 0.74 -2.47
C GLN A 39 15.20 0.67 -1.11
N ALA A 40 13.92 1.03 -1.08
CA ALA A 40 13.11 0.84 0.13
C ALA A 40 12.84 -0.66 0.35
N ASP A 41 12.87 -1.09 1.60
CA ASP A 41 12.37 -2.43 1.96
C ASP A 41 10.84 -2.40 1.97
N LEU A 42 10.22 -3.28 1.19
CA LEU A 42 8.77 -3.34 1.06
C LEU A 42 8.08 -3.64 2.40
N CYS A 43 8.63 -4.55 3.18
CA CYS A 43 8.04 -4.91 4.48
C CYS A 43 8.12 -3.75 5.47
N ASP A 44 9.22 -3.01 5.49
CA ASP A 44 9.36 -1.81 6.32
C ASP A 44 8.38 -0.73 5.90
N TRP A 45 8.22 -0.51 4.59
CA TRP A 45 7.26 0.47 4.08
C TRP A 45 5.83 0.10 4.45
N LEU A 46 5.44 -1.17 4.30
CA LEU A 46 4.10 -1.65 4.68
C LEU A 46 3.83 -1.46 6.18
N THR A 47 4.84 -1.68 7.01
CA THR A 47 4.74 -1.42 8.44
C THR A 47 4.46 0.06 8.72
N CYS A 48 5.17 0.96 8.04
CA CYS A 48 4.93 2.40 8.16
C CYS A 48 3.52 2.78 7.72
N VAL A 49 3.04 2.24 6.61
CA VAL A 49 1.67 2.48 6.12
C VAL A 49 0.64 2.03 7.15
N ALA A 50 0.83 0.85 7.74
CA ALA A 50 -0.07 0.32 8.76
C ALA A 50 -0.08 1.21 10.03
N LEU A 51 1.08 1.67 10.47
CA LEU A 51 1.20 2.58 11.61
C LEU A 51 0.53 3.93 11.33
N ASP A 52 0.73 4.49 10.15
CA ASP A 52 0.11 5.76 9.73
C ASP A 52 -1.42 5.65 9.65
N ALA A 53 -1.93 4.46 9.35
CA ALA A 53 -3.36 4.16 9.36
C ALA A 53 -3.94 3.94 10.77
N GLY A 54 -3.11 4.03 11.80
CA GLY A 54 -3.52 3.92 13.20
C GLY A 54 -3.42 2.55 13.83
N LEU A 55 -2.87 1.55 13.14
CA LEU A 55 -2.60 0.26 13.76
C LEU A 55 -1.54 0.40 14.86
N ARG A 56 -1.72 -0.35 15.92
CA ARG A 56 -0.78 -0.40 17.06
C ARG A 56 -0.23 -1.82 17.18
N PRO A 57 0.94 -2.00 17.85
CA PRO A 57 1.48 -3.33 18.08
C PRO A 57 0.44 -4.29 18.63
N GLY A 58 0.41 -5.52 18.09
CA GLY A 58 -0.57 -6.55 18.43
C GLY A 58 -0.54 -7.69 17.43
N GLU A 59 -1.51 -8.57 17.53
CA GLU A 59 -1.64 -9.75 16.67
C GLU A 59 -2.65 -9.49 15.54
N HIS A 60 -2.40 -8.46 14.73
CA HIS A 60 -3.25 -8.14 13.58
C HIS A 60 -3.07 -9.14 12.44
N GLU A 61 -4.13 -9.35 11.66
CA GLU A 61 -4.05 -10.05 10.38
C GLU A 61 -4.17 -8.99 9.27
N ILE A 62 -3.12 -8.85 8.48
CA ILE A 62 -3.00 -7.82 7.46
C ILE A 62 -2.78 -8.50 6.11
N ASN A 63 -3.80 -8.41 5.25
CA ASN A 63 -3.77 -8.97 3.90
C ASN A 63 -3.50 -7.86 2.88
N VAL A 64 -2.41 -7.99 2.14
CA VAL A 64 -1.97 -7.01 1.16
C VAL A 64 -2.21 -7.54 -0.26
N SER A 65 -2.96 -6.78 -1.05
CA SER A 65 -3.17 -7.04 -2.48
C SER A 65 -2.28 -6.10 -3.27
N TRP A 66 -1.31 -6.67 -3.96
CA TRP A 66 -0.31 -5.98 -4.76
C TRP A 66 -0.69 -6.05 -6.22
N LEU A 67 -1.28 -4.95 -6.75
CA LEU A 67 -1.80 -4.92 -8.12
C LEU A 67 -0.70 -4.43 -9.06
N HIS A 68 -0.31 -5.27 -10.02
CA HIS A 68 0.75 -4.95 -10.98
C HIS A 68 0.31 -5.31 -12.40
N GLU A 69 0.90 -4.65 -13.39
CA GLU A 69 0.66 -4.99 -14.77
C GLU A 69 1.34 -6.30 -15.15
N THR A 70 0.75 -7.05 -16.07
CA THR A 70 1.26 -8.36 -16.48
C THR A 70 2.69 -8.33 -17.03
N GLY A 71 3.09 -7.19 -17.62
CA GLY A 71 4.46 -7.02 -18.14
C GLY A 71 5.50 -6.70 -17.08
N THR A 72 5.10 -6.40 -15.85
CA THR A 72 6.03 -6.04 -14.77
C THR A 72 6.45 -7.29 -14.00
N SER A 73 7.73 -7.65 -14.09
CA SER A 73 8.27 -8.84 -13.42
C SER A 73 8.83 -8.53 -12.02
N LYS A 74 9.24 -7.29 -11.76
CA LYS A 74 9.79 -6.88 -10.47
C LYS A 74 9.74 -5.37 -10.29
N LEU A 75 9.80 -4.94 -9.04
CA LEU A 75 10.00 -3.55 -8.70
C LEU A 75 11.47 -3.16 -8.86
N GLN A 76 11.71 -1.91 -9.23
CA GLN A 76 13.06 -1.38 -9.43
C GLN A 76 13.57 -0.61 -8.21
N ASN A 77 12.67 -0.02 -7.43
CA ASN A 77 12.99 0.94 -6.39
C ASN A 77 12.54 0.48 -5.00
N MET A 78 11.89 -0.66 -4.92
CA MET A 78 11.51 -1.31 -3.67
C MET A 78 12.01 -2.75 -3.69
N ALA A 79 12.69 -3.15 -2.62
CA ALA A 79 13.16 -4.52 -2.45
C ALA A 79 12.04 -5.37 -1.85
N ILE A 80 11.72 -6.49 -2.49
CA ILE A 80 10.74 -7.45 -2.02
C ILE A 80 11.43 -8.74 -1.56
N PRO A 81 10.87 -9.47 -0.56
CA PRO A 81 11.58 -10.60 0.06
C PRO A 81 12.03 -11.69 -0.94
N GLU A 82 11.22 -11.99 -1.92
CA GLU A 82 11.51 -13.03 -2.93
C GLU A 82 12.19 -12.50 -4.19
N GLY A 83 12.42 -11.19 -4.27
CA GLY A 83 13.15 -10.55 -5.35
C GLY A 83 12.32 -10.15 -6.57
N ASP A 84 11.19 -10.77 -6.83
CA ASP A 84 10.31 -10.45 -7.97
C ASP A 84 8.86 -10.91 -7.75
N TYR A 85 7.99 -10.65 -8.72
CA TYR A 85 6.59 -11.07 -8.67
C TYR A 85 6.35 -12.55 -8.92
N ALA A 86 7.41 -13.33 -9.16
CA ALA A 86 7.27 -14.78 -9.23
C ALA A 86 6.82 -15.39 -7.90
N PHE A 87 6.93 -14.63 -6.80
CA PHE A 87 6.46 -15.09 -5.50
C PHE A 87 4.96 -15.24 -5.44
N GLN A 88 4.11 -14.73 -6.13
CA GLN A 88 2.64 -14.74 -6.02
C GLN A 88 2.10 -14.56 -4.57
N HIS A 89 2.80 -15.10 -3.58
CA HIS A 89 2.42 -15.09 -2.18
C HIS A 89 3.64 -15.03 -1.27
N VAL A 90 3.68 -14.05 -0.36
CA VAL A 90 4.70 -13.91 0.69
C VAL A 90 4.01 -13.67 2.03
N ALA A 91 4.47 -14.34 3.07
CA ALA A 91 3.98 -14.13 4.43
C ALA A 91 5.14 -13.84 5.39
N TYR A 92 4.95 -12.89 6.29
CA TYR A 92 5.91 -12.58 7.34
C TYR A 92 5.18 -12.06 8.60
N HIS A 93 5.91 -12.04 9.71
CA HIS A 93 5.39 -11.59 11.01
C HIS A 93 6.30 -10.51 11.61
N ASN A 94 5.69 -9.53 12.25
CA ASN A 94 6.40 -8.52 13.03
C ASN A 94 5.57 -8.06 14.25
N SER A 95 5.96 -6.94 14.89
CA SER A 95 5.27 -6.40 16.07
C SER A 95 3.80 -6.03 15.85
N LEU A 96 3.37 -5.85 14.60
CA LEU A 96 1.96 -5.56 14.27
C LEU A 96 1.13 -6.83 14.05
N GLY A 97 1.77 -7.96 13.79
CA GLY A 97 1.10 -9.23 13.53
C GLY A 97 1.55 -9.89 12.23
N ASN A 98 0.61 -10.60 11.58
CA ASN A 98 0.89 -11.35 10.37
C ASN A 98 0.55 -10.54 9.13
N PHE A 99 1.53 -10.42 8.22
CA PHE A 99 1.35 -9.84 6.90
C PHE A 99 1.33 -10.96 5.86
N THR A 100 0.34 -10.93 5.00
CA THR A 100 0.23 -11.81 3.85
C THR A 100 0.12 -10.96 2.59
N LEU A 101 1.13 -11.07 1.72
CA LEU A 101 1.20 -10.33 0.46
C LEU A 101 0.82 -11.26 -0.68
N ASN A 102 -0.14 -10.85 -1.49
CA ASN A 102 -0.52 -11.53 -2.72
C ASN A 102 -0.35 -10.58 -3.90
N ALA A 103 0.39 -10.99 -4.90
CA ALA A 103 0.57 -10.25 -6.13
C ALA A 103 -0.52 -10.66 -7.14
N TYR A 104 -1.22 -9.67 -7.68
CA TYR A 104 -2.28 -9.88 -8.68
C TYR A 104 -1.93 -9.15 -9.97
N PRO A 105 -1.73 -9.91 -11.05
CA PRO A 105 -1.52 -9.31 -12.36
C PRO A 105 -2.83 -8.71 -12.90
N VAL A 106 -2.76 -7.49 -13.39
CA VAL A 106 -3.87 -6.82 -14.08
C VAL A 106 -3.71 -7.08 -15.57
N GLU A 107 -4.60 -7.88 -16.13
CA GLU A 107 -4.57 -8.24 -17.56
C GLU A 107 -5.26 -7.14 -18.39
N ALA A 108 -4.45 -6.36 -19.10
CA ALA A 108 -4.93 -5.20 -19.86
C ALA A 108 -5.98 -5.51 -20.91
N GLU A 109 -6.03 -6.74 -21.41
CA GLU A 109 -7.05 -7.18 -22.36
C GLU A 109 -8.44 -7.38 -21.71
N LEU A 110 -8.48 -7.61 -20.39
CA LEU A 110 -9.69 -7.94 -19.65
C LEU A 110 -10.18 -6.77 -18.79
N THR A 111 -9.28 -5.96 -18.27
CA THR A 111 -9.62 -4.88 -17.34
C THR A 111 -8.56 -3.79 -17.34
N THR A 112 -8.86 -2.67 -16.71
CA THR A 112 -7.88 -1.63 -16.41
C THR A 112 -7.46 -1.71 -14.94
N LYS A 113 -6.31 -1.12 -14.60
CA LYS A 113 -5.89 -1.04 -13.20
C LYS A 113 -6.91 -0.27 -12.36
N ALA A 114 -7.50 0.79 -12.90
CA ALA A 114 -8.56 1.55 -12.23
C ALA A 114 -9.76 0.68 -11.90
N ASP A 115 -10.29 -0.06 -12.87
CA ASP A 115 -11.44 -0.95 -12.67
C ASP A 115 -11.12 -2.08 -11.70
N PHE A 116 -9.95 -2.70 -11.83
CA PHE A 116 -9.51 -3.76 -10.94
C PHE A 116 -9.38 -3.25 -9.49
N PHE A 117 -8.85 -2.05 -9.31
CA PHE A 117 -8.72 -1.42 -8.00
C PHE A 117 -10.11 -1.16 -7.38
N VAL A 118 -11.03 -0.57 -8.15
CA VAL A 118 -12.40 -0.30 -7.70
C VAL A 118 -13.14 -1.61 -7.34
N GLU A 119 -13.02 -2.64 -8.16
CA GLU A 119 -13.62 -3.95 -7.89
C GLU A 119 -13.06 -4.57 -6.60
N SER A 120 -11.76 -4.42 -6.36
CA SER A 120 -11.10 -4.88 -5.13
C SER A 120 -11.67 -4.15 -3.91
N VAL A 121 -11.85 -2.84 -3.98
CA VAL A 121 -12.44 -2.04 -2.89
C VAL A 121 -13.88 -2.48 -2.62
N ASN A 122 -14.68 -2.67 -3.66
CA ASN A 122 -16.07 -3.14 -3.53
C ASN A 122 -16.15 -4.54 -2.90
N ALA A 123 -15.29 -5.45 -3.32
CA ALA A 123 -15.24 -6.80 -2.76
C ALA A 123 -14.88 -6.79 -1.28
N LEU A 124 -13.89 -6.01 -0.89
CA LEU A 124 -13.47 -5.87 0.51
C LEU A 124 -14.56 -5.22 1.36
N GLY A 125 -15.26 -4.23 0.81
CA GLY A 125 -16.38 -3.57 1.51
C GLY A 125 -17.55 -4.51 1.80
N ALA A 126 -17.71 -5.58 1.02
CA ALA A 126 -18.74 -6.60 1.20
C ALA A 126 -18.34 -7.73 2.16
N MET A 127 -17.06 -7.83 2.54
CA MET A 127 -16.57 -8.88 3.44
C MET A 127 -16.79 -8.50 4.90
N GLU A 128 -17.55 -9.32 5.64
CA GLU A 128 -17.88 -9.02 7.04
C GLU A 128 -16.68 -9.04 7.98
N ASP A 129 -15.68 -9.86 7.71
CA ASP A 129 -14.47 -10.01 8.51
C ASP A 129 -13.40 -8.93 8.25
N VAL A 130 -13.56 -8.14 7.20
CA VAL A 130 -12.69 -6.98 6.92
C VAL A 130 -13.23 -5.77 7.68
N GLU A 131 -12.47 -5.27 8.63
CA GLU A 131 -12.85 -4.10 9.43
C GLU A 131 -12.15 -2.83 8.98
N LYS A 132 -10.90 -2.94 8.53
CA LYS A 132 -10.04 -1.82 8.15
C LYS A 132 -9.50 -2.03 6.74
N ILE A 133 -9.55 -0.98 5.94
CA ILE A 133 -9.08 -1.00 4.55
C ILE A 133 -8.11 0.17 4.34
N LEU A 134 -6.91 -0.15 3.86
CA LEU A 134 -5.88 0.82 3.49
C LEU A 134 -5.74 0.83 1.98
N LEU A 135 -5.84 2.00 1.37
CA LEU A 135 -5.80 2.16 -0.08
C LEU A 135 -4.62 3.00 -0.52
N VAL A 136 -3.81 2.47 -1.42
CA VAL A 136 -2.68 3.17 -2.02
C VAL A 136 -2.81 3.12 -3.56
N PRO A 137 -3.76 3.90 -4.12
CA PRO A 137 -3.98 3.96 -5.56
C PRO A 137 -3.08 5.00 -6.23
N ASP A 138 -3.01 4.95 -7.55
CA ASP A 138 -2.60 6.11 -8.35
C ASP A 138 -3.78 7.12 -8.38
N PHE A 139 -3.86 7.93 -7.33
CA PHE A 139 -5.00 8.80 -7.10
C PHE A 139 -5.16 9.87 -8.19
N ASP A 140 -4.07 10.38 -8.72
CA ASP A 140 -4.11 11.40 -9.77
C ASP A 140 -4.72 10.85 -11.05
N SER A 141 -4.49 9.56 -11.34
CA SER A 141 -5.01 8.91 -12.54
C SER A 141 -6.47 8.47 -12.40
N TYR A 142 -6.87 7.88 -11.28
CA TYR A 142 -8.21 7.31 -11.12
C TYR A 142 -8.88 7.50 -9.76
N GLY A 143 -8.41 8.45 -8.97
CA GLY A 143 -8.96 8.72 -7.64
C GLY A 143 -10.46 9.04 -7.64
N LYS A 144 -10.96 9.69 -8.69
CA LYS A 144 -12.39 9.99 -8.83
C LYS A 144 -13.26 8.73 -8.93
N GLN A 145 -12.69 7.62 -9.41
CA GLN A 145 -13.38 6.33 -9.47
C GLN A 145 -13.33 5.60 -8.12
N ILE A 146 -12.29 5.85 -7.32
CA ILE A 146 -12.11 5.22 -6.01
C ILE A 146 -13.09 5.79 -4.97
N LEU A 147 -13.23 7.11 -4.92
CA LEU A 147 -14.02 7.77 -3.87
C LEU A 147 -15.46 7.25 -3.75
N PRO A 148 -16.22 7.07 -4.84
CA PRO A 148 -17.58 6.52 -4.75
C PRO A 148 -17.63 5.05 -4.29
N ALA A 149 -16.54 4.32 -4.43
CA ALA A 149 -16.45 2.90 -4.07
C ALA A 149 -16.13 2.67 -2.59
N ILE A 150 -15.72 3.71 -1.86
CA ILE A 150 -15.33 3.59 -0.45
C ILE A 150 -16.54 3.19 0.40
N PRO A 151 -16.48 2.06 1.12
CA PRO A 151 -17.59 1.57 1.92
C PRO A 151 -17.80 2.44 3.18
N ALA A 152 -19.02 2.92 3.39
CA ALA A 152 -19.36 3.83 4.48
C ALA A 152 -19.25 3.20 5.88
N GLN A 153 -19.37 1.87 5.97
CA GLN A 153 -19.39 1.15 7.24
C GLN A 153 -18.03 0.55 7.64
N LYS A 154 -16.99 0.82 6.87
CA LYS A 154 -15.62 0.34 7.14
C LYS A 154 -14.71 1.49 7.55
N ASP A 155 -13.69 1.18 8.32
CA ASP A 155 -12.60 2.11 8.62
C ASP A 155 -11.64 2.11 7.43
N VAL A 156 -11.65 3.19 6.66
CA VAL A 156 -10.85 3.31 5.43
C VAL A 156 -9.85 4.45 5.57
N THR A 157 -8.59 4.17 5.24
CA THR A 157 -7.54 5.18 5.11
C THR A 157 -7.02 5.19 3.68
N LEU A 158 -7.06 6.35 3.05
CA LEU A 158 -6.58 6.60 1.69
C LEU A 158 -5.24 7.32 1.75
N PHE A 159 -4.22 6.76 1.13
CA PHE A 159 -2.87 7.34 1.08
C PHE A 159 -2.67 8.05 -0.26
N VAL A 160 -2.34 9.33 -0.19
CA VAL A 160 -2.13 10.20 -1.36
C VAL A 160 -0.95 11.14 -1.14
N MET A 161 -0.42 11.71 -2.21
CA MET A 161 0.68 12.66 -2.10
C MET A 161 0.22 14.06 -1.66
N GLU A 162 -0.99 14.46 -2.03
CA GLU A 162 -1.60 15.73 -1.63
C GLU A 162 -2.88 15.47 -0.83
N PRO A 163 -2.79 15.36 0.51
CA PRO A 163 -3.95 15.07 1.35
C PRO A 163 -5.04 16.15 1.26
N PHE A 164 -6.26 15.70 1.32
CA PHE A 164 -7.47 16.53 1.33
C PHE A 164 -8.43 15.99 2.40
N LYS A 165 -9.55 16.65 2.59
CA LYS A 165 -10.60 16.20 3.53
C LYS A 165 -11.70 15.48 2.77
N ASP A 166 -12.07 14.29 3.22
CA ASP A 166 -13.21 13.55 2.72
C ASP A 166 -13.99 12.94 3.89
N ARG A 167 -15.30 12.85 3.74
CA ARG A 167 -16.18 12.31 4.80
C ARG A 167 -16.22 10.78 4.81
N ARG A 168 -15.78 10.14 3.74
CA ARG A 168 -15.85 8.68 3.55
C ARG A 168 -14.68 7.95 4.16
N CYS A 169 -13.54 8.63 4.33
CA CYS A 169 -12.31 8.00 4.76
C CYS A 169 -11.36 9.00 5.43
N TYR A 170 -10.38 8.46 6.14
CA TYR A 170 -9.20 9.22 6.54
C TYR A 170 -8.29 9.36 5.33
N VAL A 171 -7.63 10.50 5.20
CA VAL A 171 -6.68 10.77 4.11
C VAL A 171 -5.33 11.09 4.72
N GLU A 172 -4.32 10.28 4.36
CA GLU A 172 -2.97 10.38 4.90
C GLU A 172 -1.95 10.67 3.79
N ASN A 173 -0.85 11.31 4.16
CA ASN A 173 0.24 11.58 3.25
C ASN A 173 1.08 10.31 3.01
N LEU A 174 1.22 9.92 1.75
CA LEU A 174 2.01 8.76 1.34
C LEU A 174 3.52 9.03 1.43
N GLY A 175 3.93 10.27 1.26
CA GLY A 175 5.35 10.64 1.16
C GLY A 175 6.17 10.35 2.42
N TYR A 176 5.58 10.52 3.60
CA TYR A 176 6.31 10.29 4.86
C TYR A 176 6.72 8.82 5.03
N SER A 177 5.83 7.89 4.73
CA SER A 177 6.14 6.46 4.83
C SER A 177 7.22 6.04 3.83
N LEU A 178 7.18 6.57 2.61
CA LEU A 178 8.21 6.30 1.60
C LEU A 178 9.56 6.88 2.00
N ALA A 179 9.60 8.12 2.46
CA ALA A 179 10.84 8.75 2.92
C ALA A 179 11.47 7.95 4.07
N HIS A 180 10.64 7.52 5.02
CA HIS A 180 11.11 6.70 6.13
C HIS A 180 11.70 5.36 5.66
N ALA A 181 10.98 4.66 4.78
CA ALA A 181 11.44 3.38 4.24
C ALA A 181 12.72 3.50 3.39
N LEU A 182 12.96 4.68 2.80
CA LEU A 182 14.18 4.99 2.06
C LEU A 182 15.34 5.43 2.97
N GLY A 183 15.14 5.46 4.28
CA GLY A 183 16.16 5.86 5.24
C GLY A 183 16.46 7.36 5.26
N ILE A 184 15.52 8.18 4.80
CA ILE A 184 15.65 9.63 4.81
C ILE A 184 15.18 10.14 6.18
N LYS A 185 16.07 10.83 6.88
CA LYS A 185 15.79 11.37 8.22
C LYS A 185 15.40 12.84 8.15
N GLY A 186 14.45 13.25 8.98
CA GLY A 186 14.03 14.65 9.06
C GLY A 186 15.20 15.61 9.35
N GLU A 187 16.18 15.19 10.12
CA GLU A 187 17.39 15.95 10.43
C GLU A 187 18.22 16.31 9.19
N GLU A 188 18.19 15.44 8.16
CA GLU A 188 18.90 15.66 6.91
C GLU A 188 18.25 16.73 6.03
N LEU A 189 16.99 17.07 6.32
CA LEU A 189 16.18 18.01 5.52
C LEU A 189 16.19 19.45 6.06
N SER A 190 16.84 19.65 7.19
CA SER A 190 16.95 20.98 7.81
C SER A 190 18.20 21.74 7.40
#